data_c987b5379581dfc14deb00016a2fd061
#
_entry.id   c987b5379581dfc14deb00016a2fd061
#
_cell.length_a   1.000
_cell.length_b   1.000
_cell.length_c   1.000
_cell.angle_alpha   90.00
_cell.angle_beta   90.00
_cell.angle_gamma   90.00
#
_symmetry.space_group_name_H-M   'P 1'
#
loop_
_entity.id
_entity.type
_entity.pdbx_description
1 polymer ?
#
loop_
_entity_poly.entity_id
_entity_poly.type
_entity_poly.pdbx_seq_one_letter_code
_entity_poly.pdbx_strand_id
1 'polypeptide(L)'
;SSLASSDQQQTKWIPRPSNPQLELEFLTQYMTFAGLPAEQIKKAVAAVQAPVKNAVVINNQVVVNDQFDRVWWRAALALDRVGLGVVDKNRSLGEYYVYPLQSQIDNPDPGFMQKWFSSESDNSKTGPKALYTAKITAQGNQSIISLKLYDSSSVDPKFAENRQKYLDGLAAQLQ
;
A
#
# COMPACT_ATOMS: atom_id res chain seq x y z
N SER A 1 -8.69 -39.55 -53.68
CA SER A 1 -7.98 -39.75 -52.42
C SER A 1 -7.68 -38.41 -51.77
N SER A 2 -8.55 -37.93 -50.93
CA SER A 2 -8.35 -36.72 -50.13
C SER A 2 -7.91 -37.15 -48.73
N LEU A 3 -6.67 -36.84 -48.37
CA LEU A 3 -6.15 -37.00 -47.04
C LEU A 3 -6.71 -35.85 -46.19
N ALA A 4 -7.55 -36.20 -45.23
CA ALA A 4 -7.99 -35.30 -44.19
C ALA A 4 -6.76 -34.95 -43.30
N SER A 5 -6.36 -33.70 -43.28
CA SER A 5 -5.40 -33.15 -42.32
C SER A 5 -6.04 -33.14 -40.95
N SER A 6 -5.53 -33.96 -40.04
CA SER A 6 -5.87 -33.95 -38.64
C SER A 6 -5.35 -32.66 -38.03
N ASP A 7 -6.28 -31.78 -37.74
CA ASP A 7 -6.05 -30.55 -37.01
C ASP A 7 -5.69 -30.92 -35.55
N GLN A 8 -4.39 -30.99 -35.25
CA GLN A 8 -3.91 -31.15 -33.88
C GLN A 8 -4.09 -29.81 -33.16
N GLN A 9 -5.26 -29.64 -32.55
CA GLN A 9 -5.46 -28.55 -31.58
C GLN A 9 -4.48 -28.77 -30.45
N GLN A 10 -3.37 -28.09 -30.52
CA GLN A 10 -2.45 -27.94 -29.38
C GLN A 10 -3.19 -27.25 -28.24
N THR A 11 -3.62 -28.03 -27.25
CA THR A 11 -4.22 -27.52 -26.03
C THR A 11 -3.15 -26.70 -25.28
N LYS A 12 -3.18 -25.38 -25.45
CA LYS A 12 -2.29 -24.48 -24.73
C LYS A 12 -2.71 -24.44 -23.28
N TRP A 13 -1.90 -25.00 -22.41
CA TRP A 13 -2.08 -24.87 -20.97
C TRP A 13 -1.95 -23.41 -20.55
N ILE A 14 -3.04 -22.80 -20.09
CA ILE A 14 -3.06 -21.48 -19.47
C ILE A 14 -3.16 -21.71 -17.96
N PRO A 15 -2.17 -21.28 -17.17
CA PRO A 15 -2.26 -21.37 -15.71
C PRO A 15 -3.52 -20.61 -15.25
N ARG A 16 -4.41 -21.28 -14.55
CA ARG A 16 -5.52 -20.61 -13.88
C ARG A 16 -4.99 -19.88 -12.65
N PRO A 17 -5.53 -18.70 -12.32
CA PRO A 17 -5.22 -18.07 -11.05
C PRO A 17 -5.59 -19.00 -9.90
N SER A 18 -4.77 -19.02 -8.86
CA SER A 18 -5.01 -19.76 -7.63
C SER A 18 -6.40 -19.44 -7.08
N ASN A 19 -7.13 -20.47 -6.65
CA ASN A 19 -8.42 -20.33 -5.99
C ASN A 19 -8.27 -20.77 -4.52
N PRO A 20 -8.07 -19.82 -3.59
CA PRO A 20 -7.80 -20.14 -2.20
C PRO A 20 -8.91 -20.94 -1.51
N GLN A 21 -10.17 -20.76 -1.93
CA GLN A 21 -11.30 -21.50 -1.37
C GLN A 21 -11.25 -22.97 -1.76
N LEU A 22 -10.97 -23.25 -3.02
CA LEU A 22 -10.86 -24.62 -3.53
C LEU A 22 -9.65 -25.35 -2.92
N GLU A 23 -8.54 -24.63 -2.78
CA GLU A 23 -7.32 -25.13 -2.14
C GLU A 23 -7.57 -25.50 -0.67
N LEU A 24 -8.31 -24.64 0.05
CA LEU A 24 -8.66 -24.86 1.43
C LEU A 24 -9.62 -26.05 1.60
N GLU A 25 -10.61 -26.17 0.73
CA GLU A 25 -11.54 -27.30 0.72
C GLU A 25 -10.80 -28.62 0.50
N PHE A 26 -9.91 -28.64 -0.49
CA PHE A 26 -9.08 -29.82 -0.79
C PHE A 26 -8.18 -30.20 0.40
N LEU A 27 -7.55 -29.19 1.01
CA LEU A 27 -6.70 -29.38 2.19
C LEU A 27 -7.49 -29.96 3.36
N THR A 28 -8.71 -29.47 3.57
CA THR A 28 -9.62 -29.93 4.64
C THR A 28 -10.01 -31.38 4.43
N GLN A 29 -10.35 -31.76 3.21
CA GLN A 29 -10.67 -33.15 2.86
C GLN A 29 -9.47 -34.07 3.03
N TYR A 30 -8.28 -33.62 2.63
CA TYR A 30 -7.04 -34.39 2.82
C TYR A 30 -6.72 -34.62 4.29
N MET A 31 -6.83 -33.57 5.13
CA MET A 31 -6.60 -33.67 6.57
C MET A 31 -7.59 -34.63 7.23
N THR A 32 -8.85 -34.61 6.81
CA THR A 32 -9.88 -35.53 7.29
C THR A 32 -9.56 -36.97 6.89
N PHE A 33 -9.14 -37.20 5.66
CA PHE A 33 -8.71 -38.49 5.16
C PHE A 33 -7.47 -39.02 5.90
N ALA A 34 -6.54 -38.12 6.25
CA ALA A 34 -5.35 -38.45 7.02
C ALA A 34 -5.63 -38.74 8.52
N GLY A 35 -6.90 -38.67 8.94
CA GLY A 35 -7.30 -39.02 10.32
C GLY A 35 -6.99 -37.96 11.37
N LEU A 36 -6.78 -36.70 10.97
CA LEU A 36 -6.56 -35.64 11.94
C LEU A 36 -7.85 -35.32 12.74
N PRO A 37 -7.75 -35.01 14.03
CA PRO A 37 -8.91 -34.65 14.84
C PRO A 37 -9.59 -33.38 14.31
N ALA A 38 -10.92 -33.36 14.29
CA ALA A 38 -11.73 -32.27 13.77
C ALA A 38 -11.35 -30.88 14.36
N GLU A 39 -10.96 -30.84 15.63
CA GLU A 39 -10.52 -29.62 16.31
C GLU A 39 -9.20 -29.09 15.75
N GLN A 40 -8.27 -29.95 15.37
CA GLN A 40 -7.02 -29.56 14.74
C GLN A 40 -7.24 -29.05 13.32
N ILE A 41 -8.15 -29.68 12.57
CA ILE A 41 -8.55 -29.22 11.22
C ILE A 41 -9.19 -27.85 11.30
N LYS A 42 -10.15 -27.64 12.22
CA LYS A 42 -10.76 -26.29 12.42
C LYS A 42 -9.73 -25.24 12.77
N LYS A 43 -8.77 -25.54 13.63
CA LYS A 43 -7.72 -24.62 14.05
C LYS A 43 -6.78 -24.28 12.87
N ALA A 44 -6.40 -25.27 12.07
CA ALA A 44 -5.57 -25.07 10.88
C ALA A 44 -6.31 -24.25 9.81
N VAL A 45 -7.58 -24.56 9.54
CA VAL A 45 -8.44 -23.82 8.59
C VAL A 45 -8.63 -22.37 9.05
N ALA A 46 -8.90 -22.13 10.34
CA ALA A 46 -9.04 -20.79 10.90
C ALA A 46 -7.72 -19.98 10.78
N ALA A 47 -6.58 -20.64 10.98
CA ALA A 47 -5.26 -19.99 10.81
C ALA A 47 -4.98 -19.60 9.36
N VAL A 48 -5.43 -20.39 8.37
CA VAL A 48 -5.29 -20.08 6.95
C VAL A 48 -6.29 -19.02 6.49
N GLN A 49 -7.50 -19.02 7.07
CA GLN A 49 -8.55 -18.03 6.76
C GLN A 49 -8.38 -16.71 7.50
N ALA A 50 -7.54 -16.66 8.53
CA ALA A 50 -7.23 -15.39 9.19
C ALA A 50 -6.64 -14.44 8.11
N PRO A 51 -7.23 -13.26 7.88
CA PRO A 51 -6.68 -12.32 6.93
C PRO A 51 -5.25 -11.99 7.38
N VAL A 52 -4.28 -12.41 6.59
CA VAL A 52 -2.89 -12.00 6.80
C VAL A 52 -2.89 -10.50 6.61
N LYS A 53 -2.81 -9.75 7.71
CA LYS A 53 -2.67 -8.29 7.65
C LYS A 53 -1.33 -8.02 7.00
N ASN A 54 -1.36 -7.65 5.73
CA ASN A 54 -0.15 -7.32 4.99
C ASN A 54 0.51 -6.04 5.50
N ALA A 55 -0.22 -5.20 6.23
CA ALA A 55 0.28 -3.98 6.84
C ALA A 55 -0.25 -3.82 8.28
N VAL A 56 0.64 -3.49 9.20
CA VAL A 56 0.33 -3.27 10.62
C VAL A 56 1.10 -2.05 11.14
N VAL A 57 0.51 -1.33 12.11
CA VAL A 57 1.20 -0.22 12.78
C VAL A 57 1.92 -0.75 14.01
N ILE A 58 3.23 -0.56 14.06
CA ILE A 58 4.11 -0.96 15.18
C ILE A 58 5.06 0.20 15.46
N ASN A 59 5.16 0.63 16.71
CA ASN A 59 6.10 1.69 17.15
C ASN A 59 6.03 2.97 16.29
N ASN A 60 4.84 3.47 16.00
CA ASN A 60 4.61 4.64 15.14
C ASN A 60 5.18 4.50 13.71
N GLN A 61 5.18 3.29 13.19
CA GLN A 61 5.58 2.97 11.82
C GLN A 61 4.59 1.95 11.23
N VAL A 62 4.39 1.97 9.92
CA VAL A 62 3.64 0.93 9.21
C VAL A 62 4.64 -0.11 8.71
N VAL A 63 4.53 -1.33 9.19
CA VAL A 63 5.28 -2.48 8.68
C VAL A 63 4.41 -3.15 7.64
N VAL A 64 4.89 -3.20 6.39
CA VAL A 64 4.20 -3.81 5.25
C VAL A 64 4.94 -5.08 4.85
N ASN A 65 4.25 -6.20 4.81
CA ASN A 65 4.82 -7.49 4.41
C ASN A 65 4.90 -7.61 2.88
N ASP A 66 5.63 -6.68 2.28
CA ASP A 66 5.86 -6.61 0.84
C ASP A 66 7.17 -5.88 0.53
N GLN A 67 7.72 -6.14 -0.67
CA GLN A 67 8.98 -5.56 -1.11
C GLN A 67 8.86 -4.06 -1.40
N PHE A 68 9.97 -3.34 -1.23
CA PHE A 68 10.07 -1.89 -1.40
C PHE A 68 9.42 -1.37 -2.69
N ASP A 69 9.72 -1.99 -3.82
CA ASP A 69 9.23 -1.51 -5.11
C ASP A 69 7.71 -1.53 -5.22
N ARG A 70 7.07 -2.57 -4.72
CA ARG A 70 5.59 -2.65 -4.71
C ARG A 70 4.99 -1.68 -3.71
N VAL A 71 5.58 -1.60 -2.51
CA VAL A 71 5.12 -0.66 -1.48
C VAL A 71 5.32 0.77 -1.95
N TRP A 72 6.41 1.09 -2.62
CA TRP A 72 6.66 2.42 -3.19
C TRP A 72 5.52 2.89 -4.10
N TRP A 73 5.10 2.08 -5.06
CA TRP A 73 4.02 2.46 -5.97
C TRP A 73 2.65 2.53 -5.28
N ARG A 74 2.38 1.62 -4.37
CA ARG A 74 1.12 1.60 -3.60
C ARG A 74 1.04 2.75 -2.60
N ALA A 75 2.17 3.15 -2.02
CA ALA A 75 2.25 4.22 -1.03
C ALA A 75 1.80 5.57 -1.60
N ALA A 76 2.13 5.90 -2.85
CA ALA A 76 1.68 7.14 -3.48
C ALA A 76 0.16 7.28 -3.46
N LEU A 77 -0.56 6.21 -3.85
CA LEU A 77 -2.01 6.17 -3.83
C LEU A 77 -2.58 6.12 -2.41
N ALA A 78 -1.91 5.39 -1.51
CA ALA A 78 -2.32 5.28 -0.11
C ALA A 78 -2.21 6.63 0.61
N LEU A 79 -1.13 7.39 0.36
CA LEU A 79 -0.93 8.74 0.92
C LEU A 79 -2.07 9.68 0.48
N ASP A 80 -2.41 9.70 -0.81
CA ASP A 80 -3.52 10.51 -1.31
C ASP A 80 -4.86 10.15 -0.66
N ARG A 81 -5.14 8.85 -0.52
CA ARG A 81 -6.40 8.36 0.08
C ARG A 81 -6.54 8.67 1.56
N VAL A 82 -5.44 8.77 2.30
CA VAL A 82 -5.49 9.19 3.71
C VAL A 82 -5.49 10.70 3.90
N GLY A 83 -5.51 11.47 2.81
CA GLY A 83 -5.57 12.92 2.83
C GLY A 83 -4.22 13.61 2.92
N LEU A 84 -3.16 12.95 2.42
CA LEU A 84 -1.81 13.50 2.29
C LEU A 84 -1.48 13.72 0.81
N GLY A 85 -1.48 14.97 0.37
CA GLY A 85 -1.07 15.34 -0.98
C GLY A 85 0.44 15.23 -1.16
N VAL A 86 0.89 14.58 -2.23
CA VAL A 86 2.31 14.45 -2.56
C VAL A 86 2.78 15.69 -3.32
N VAL A 87 3.75 16.41 -2.76
CA VAL A 87 4.39 17.58 -3.39
C VAL A 87 5.54 17.14 -4.27
N ASP A 88 6.39 16.25 -3.74
CA ASP A 88 7.57 15.74 -4.41
C ASP A 88 7.92 14.35 -3.88
N LYS A 89 8.80 13.65 -4.58
CA LYS A 89 9.25 12.32 -4.21
C LYS A 89 10.71 12.10 -4.58
N ASN A 90 11.42 11.41 -3.72
CA ASN A 90 12.80 10.98 -3.97
C ASN A 90 12.91 9.47 -3.75
N ARG A 91 12.89 8.71 -4.84
CA ARG A 91 12.94 7.24 -4.76
C ARG A 91 14.28 6.73 -4.23
N SER A 92 15.38 7.42 -4.53
CA SER A 92 16.71 7.01 -4.07
C SER A 92 16.83 7.07 -2.55
N LEU A 93 16.14 8.04 -1.91
CA LEU A 93 16.05 8.17 -0.46
C LEU A 93 14.85 7.40 0.12
N GLY A 94 13.94 6.92 -0.74
CA GLY A 94 12.68 6.31 -0.31
C GLY A 94 11.71 7.31 0.32
N GLU A 95 11.69 8.56 -0.12
CA GLU A 95 10.96 9.65 0.53
C GLU A 95 9.88 10.25 -0.36
N TYR A 96 8.70 10.45 0.22
CA TYR A 96 7.63 11.29 -0.29
C TYR A 96 7.51 12.53 0.59
N TYR A 97 7.50 13.70 -0.03
CA TYR A 97 7.28 14.97 0.62
C TYR A 97 5.81 15.32 0.48
N VAL A 98 5.11 15.42 1.62
CA VAL A 98 3.65 15.46 1.64
C VAL A 98 3.13 16.60 2.51
N TYR A 99 1.89 17.01 2.27
CA TYR A 99 1.16 17.98 3.07
C TYR A 99 -0.27 17.48 3.34
N PRO A 100 -0.89 17.85 4.47
CA PRO A 100 -2.28 17.51 4.75
C PRO A 100 -3.23 18.26 3.81
N LEU A 101 -4.04 17.52 3.05
CA LEU A 101 -5.07 18.11 2.17
C LEU A 101 -6.13 18.88 2.97
N GLN A 102 -6.47 18.40 4.17
CA GLN A 102 -7.45 19.06 5.06
C GLN A 102 -7.00 20.45 5.46
N SER A 103 -5.69 20.68 5.67
CA SER A 103 -5.19 22.00 6.03
C SER A 103 -5.37 23.05 4.93
N GLN A 104 -5.48 22.61 3.68
CA GLN A 104 -5.76 23.48 2.53
C GLN A 104 -7.26 23.80 2.41
N ILE A 105 -8.15 22.93 2.93
CA ILE A 105 -9.59 23.18 2.97
C ILE A 105 -9.90 24.18 4.07
N ASP A 106 -9.27 24.03 5.25
CA ASP A 106 -9.52 24.85 6.43
C ASP A 106 -8.86 26.25 6.33
N ASN A 107 -7.79 26.37 5.55
CA ASN A 107 -7.07 27.63 5.33
C ASN A 107 -6.58 27.71 3.88
N PRO A 108 -7.48 27.95 2.91
CA PRO A 108 -7.10 27.99 1.50
C PRO A 108 -6.15 29.14 1.25
N ASP A 109 -4.93 28.84 0.84
CA ASP A 109 -4.04 29.84 0.24
C ASP A 109 -4.73 30.34 -1.04
N PRO A 110 -5.14 31.63 -1.12
CA PRO A 110 -5.89 32.14 -2.27
C PRO A 110 -5.17 31.99 -3.62
N GLY A 111 -3.87 31.71 -3.60
CA GLY A 111 -3.06 31.43 -4.78
C GLY A 111 -3.02 29.97 -5.20
N PHE A 112 -3.47 29.02 -4.39
CA PHE A 112 -3.33 27.59 -4.65
C PHE A 112 -4.09 27.11 -5.89
N MET A 113 -5.37 27.47 -6.00
CA MET A 113 -6.19 27.10 -7.17
C MET A 113 -5.70 27.77 -8.45
N GLN A 114 -5.24 29.01 -8.38
CA GLN A 114 -4.78 29.77 -9.53
C GLN A 114 -3.44 29.25 -10.05
N LYS A 115 -2.56 28.75 -9.19
CA LYS A 115 -1.25 28.17 -9.55
C LYS A 115 -1.34 26.75 -10.09
N TRP A 116 -2.37 26.00 -9.75
CA TRP A 116 -2.63 24.68 -10.33
C TRP A 116 -3.07 24.74 -11.80
N PHE A 117 -3.78 25.83 -12.18
CA PHE A 117 -4.32 25.99 -13.54
C PHE A 117 -3.48 26.92 -14.43
N SER A 118 -2.50 27.65 -13.91
CA SER A 118 -1.61 28.45 -14.73
C SER A 118 -0.42 27.61 -15.18
N SER A 119 -0.51 27.13 -16.41
CA SER A 119 0.55 26.45 -17.15
C SER A 119 1.61 27.45 -17.66
N GLU A 120 2.06 28.38 -16.85
CA GLU A 120 3.13 29.29 -17.24
C GLU A 120 4.39 29.01 -16.42
N SER A 121 5.44 28.75 -17.19
CA SER A 121 6.82 28.52 -16.77
C SER A 121 7.39 29.76 -16.09
N ASP A 122 7.11 29.93 -14.82
CA ASP A 122 7.86 30.87 -13.99
C ASP A 122 8.50 30.13 -12.82
N ASN A 123 9.82 30.28 -12.72
CA ASN A 123 10.73 29.62 -11.78
C ASN A 123 10.51 30.02 -10.30
N SER A 124 9.33 30.45 -9.91
CA SER A 124 8.99 30.70 -8.51
C SER A 124 8.34 29.43 -7.93
N LYS A 125 9.12 28.66 -7.20
CA LYS A 125 8.73 27.50 -6.38
C LYS A 125 7.66 27.83 -5.33
N THR A 126 6.43 28.10 -5.74
CA THR A 126 5.34 28.45 -4.84
C THR A 126 4.18 27.47 -4.95
N GLY A 127 4.52 26.18 -4.90
CA GLY A 127 3.56 25.11 -4.63
C GLY A 127 3.32 24.95 -3.12
N PRO A 128 2.36 24.13 -2.70
CA PRO A 128 2.18 23.78 -1.30
C PRO A 128 3.49 23.26 -0.73
N LYS A 129 3.91 23.81 0.41
CA LYS A 129 5.13 23.36 1.07
C LYS A 129 4.86 22.02 1.74
N ALA A 130 5.80 21.08 1.58
CA ALA A 130 5.74 19.84 2.33
C ALA A 130 5.77 20.13 3.83
N LEU A 131 4.87 19.49 4.58
CA LEU A 131 4.83 19.56 6.03
C LEU A 131 5.41 18.29 6.65
N TYR A 132 5.24 17.15 5.97
CA TYR A 132 5.73 15.86 6.43
C TYR A 132 6.60 15.18 5.37
N THR A 133 7.45 14.28 5.83
CA THR A 133 8.18 13.31 5.01
C THR A 133 7.72 11.91 5.37
N ALA A 134 7.14 11.22 4.40
CA ALA A 134 6.86 9.79 4.51
C ALA A 134 8.05 9.01 3.94
N LYS A 135 8.80 8.34 4.81
CA LYS A 135 9.99 7.56 4.45
C LYS A 135 9.65 6.08 4.41
N ILE A 136 9.98 5.46 3.30
CA ILE A 136 9.85 4.02 3.07
C ILE A 136 11.25 3.40 3.06
N THR A 137 11.46 2.40 3.91
CA THR A 137 12.74 1.70 4.04
C THR A 137 12.52 0.21 3.82
N ALA A 138 13.36 -0.41 2.99
CA ALA A 138 13.38 -1.86 2.83
C ALA A 138 14.00 -2.54 4.06
N GLN A 139 13.36 -3.62 4.53
CA GLN A 139 13.89 -4.47 5.60
C GLN A 139 13.66 -5.95 5.24
N GLY A 140 14.58 -6.54 4.52
CA GLY A 140 14.44 -7.89 3.98
C GLY A 140 13.25 -8.00 3.02
N ASN A 141 12.28 -8.84 3.31
CA ASN A 141 11.06 -9.02 2.52
C ASN A 141 9.92 -8.07 2.93
N GLN A 142 10.19 -7.16 3.85
CA GLN A 142 9.22 -6.19 4.36
C GLN A 142 9.66 -4.78 4.02
N SER A 143 8.73 -3.85 4.11
CA SER A 143 8.99 -2.41 4.01
C SER A 143 8.40 -1.69 5.20
N ILE A 144 9.10 -0.68 5.69
CA ILE A 144 8.69 0.13 6.82
C ILE A 144 8.38 1.53 6.32
N ILE A 145 7.21 2.05 6.65
CA ILE A 145 6.81 3.44 6.36
C ILE A 145 6.79 4.21 7.66
N SER A 146 7.52 5.30 7.72
CA SER A 146 7.53 6.24 8.85
C SER A 146 7.15 7.64 8.39
N LEU A 147 6.45 8.40 9.23
CA LEU A 147 6.07 9.77 8.98
C LEU A 147 6.81 10.69 9.95
N LYS A 148 7.47 11.72 9.43
CA LYS A 148 8.23 12.72 10.18
C LYS A 148 7.85 14.12 9.73
N LEU A 149 8.11 15.13 10.52
CA LEU A 149 8.09 16.53 10.06
C LEU A 149 9.13 16.71 8.96
N TYR A 150 8.81 17.54 7.97
CA TYR A 150 9.64 17.76 6.79
C TYR A 150 11.01 18.33 7.14
N ASP A 151 11.00 19.36 7.98
CA ASP A 151 12.22 19.99 8.52
C ASP A 151 11.99 20.53 9.94
N SER A 152 13.03 21.09 10.54
CA SER A 152 12.97 21.67 11.89
C SER A 152 12.12 22.95 11.97
N SER A 153 11.83 23.59 10.85
CA SER A 153 10.94 24.76 10.76
C SER A 153 9.47 24.38 10.58
N SER A 154 9.21 23.13 10.21
CA SER A 154 7.84 22.59 10.10
C SER A 154 7.26 22.42 11.50
N VAL A 155 6.19 23.13 11.79
CA VAL A 155 5.51 23.06 13.09
C VAL A 155 4.10 22.55 12.89
N ASP A 156 3.79 21.41 13.50
CA ASP A 156 2.43 20.90 13.66
C ASP A 156 2.21 20.56 15.14
N PRO A 157 1.45 21.39 15.89
CA PRO A 157 1.19 21.14 17.30
C PRO A 157 0.47 19.81 17.57
N LYS A 158 -0.23 19.28 16.57
CA LYS A 158 -0.97 18.01 16.62
C LYS A 158 -0.23 16.87 15.90
N PHE A 159 1.06 17.05 15.61
CA PHE A 159 1.80 16.07 14.81
C PHE A 159 1.67 14.63 15.34
N ALA A 160 1.78 14.43 16.64
CA ALA A 160 1.70 13.08 17.22
C ALA A 160 0.34 12.41 16.98
N GLU A 161 -0.75 13.16 17.11
CA GLU A 161 -2.12 12.71 16.86
C GLU A 161 -2.36 12.48 15.36
N ASN A 162 -2.01 13.46 14.54
CA ASN A 162 -2.14 13.40 13.09
C ASN A 162 -1.31 12.25 12.51
N ARG A 163 -0.09 12.06 12.99
CA ARG A 163 0.78 10.95 12.58
C ARG A 163 0.13 9.60 12.81
N GLN A 164 -0.42 9.37 14.00
CA GLN A 164 -1.08 8.10 14.31
C GLN A 164 -2.26 7.86 13.37
N LYS A 165 -3.12 8.84 13.18
CA LYS A 165 -4.26 8.78 12.25
C LYS A 165 -3.83 8.41 10.82
N TYR A 166 -2.78 9.07 10.32
CA TYR A 166 -2.28 8.79 8.97
C TYR A 166 -1.65 7.41 8.86
N LEU A 167 -0.89 6.96 9.87
CA LEU A 167 -0.29 5.62 9.88
C LEU A 167 -1.35 4.52 9.94
N ASP A 168 -2.40 4.68 10.74
CA ASP A 168 -3.52 3.74 10.81
C ASP A 168 -4.27 3.67 9.46
N GLY A 169 -4.50 4.82 8.85
CA GLY A 169 -5.08 4.92 7.50
C GLY A 169 -4.21 4.25 6.44
N LEU A 170 -2.89 4.48 6.46
CA LEU A 170 -1.93 3.86 5.53
C LEU A 170 -1.91 2.35 5.69
N ALA A 171 -1.90 1.84 6.93
CA ALA A 171 -1.96 0.41 7.18
C ALA A 171 -3.25 -0.21 6.62
N ALA A 172 -4.39 0.47 6.73
CA ALA A 172 -5.66 0.03 6.16
C ALA A 172 -5.65 0.00 4.62
N GLN A 173 -4.96 0.95 3.96
CA GLN A 173 -4.87 1.02 2.50
C GLN A 173 -3.85 0.04 1.90
N LEU A 174 -2.90 -0.44 2.69
CA LEU A 174 -1.81 -1.32 2.24
C LEU A 174 -2.02 -2.80 2.59
N GLN A 175 -3.18 -3.13 3.18
CA GLN A 175 -3.59 -4.51 3.46
C GLN A 175 -3.80 -5.34 2.20
#